data_6353610544fe6e03986039fe1da26a32
#
_entry.id   6353610544fe6e03986039fe1da26a32
#
_cell.length_a   1.000
_cell.length_b   1.000
_cell.length_c   1.000
_cell.angle_alpha   90.00
_cell.angle_beta   90.00
_cell.angle_gamma   90.00
#
_symmetry.space_group_name_H-M   'P 1'
#
loop_
_entity.id
_entity.type
_entity.pdbx_description
1 polymer ?
#
loop_
_entity_poly.entity_id
_entity_poly.type
_entity_poly.pdbx_seq_one_letter_code
_entity_poly.pdbx_strand_id
1 'polypeptide(L)'
;VSWWNETVAEGSRVGIGIQVEGLTKSFGSQRIWEDVTFDIPAGEVSVLLGPSGTGKSVFLKSLIGLLRPERGKIIVDGTNIIECSAKELYEIRTLFGVMFQDGALFGSMSLYDNTAFPLREHTKKKESEIRQIVMEKLDLVGLAGDETKFPGEISGGMRKRAGLARSLVLDPKIILCDEPDSGLDPVRTAYLSQLLIDINAQIDCTILIVTHNINIARTVPDNMGMLFRKHLVMFGPREVLLTSDEPVVKQFLNGRRIGPIGMSEEKDEGTMAEEQAMVDAGHHDGGTDEIEGVPPQVMATPGMPERKAVGRRQARVREIMHTLPPAAQEAIRDSLDGTDTRRRDGNGNGNYAADDTTSRHRTDEEAPTASIPVQREA
;
A
#
# COMPACT_ATOMS: atom_id res chain seq x y z
N VAL A 1 8.11 8.85 -22.34
CA VAL A 1 8.38 10.28 -22.41
C VAL A 1 9.03 10.68 -21.11
N SER A 2 10.30 11.12 -21.16
CA SER A 2 11.17 11.32 -20.00
C SER A 2 10.85 12.62 -19.28
N TRP A 3 10.03 12.56 -18.25
CA TRP A 3 9.66 13.71 -17.40
C TRP A 3 10.65 14.02 -16.27
N TRP A 4 11.67 13.18 -16.06
CA TRP A 4 12.46 13.17 -14.83
C TRP A 4 13.96 13.44 -14.99
N ASN A 5 14.41 13.92 -16.13
CA ASN A 5 15.84 13.92 -16.48
C ASN A 5 16.66 15.14 -16.09
N GLU A 6 16.15 16.16 -15.44
CA GLU A 6 17.03 17.27 -15.03
C GLU A 6 16.61 17.83 -13.68
N THR A 7 17.40 17.63 -12.63
CA THR A 7 17.64 18.51 -11.49
C THR A 7 17.75 17.91 -10.10
N VAL A 8 18.03 16.63 -9.91
CA VAL A 8 18.41 16.16 -8.55
C VAL A 8 19.66 15.31 -8.60
N ALA A 9 20.69 15.74 -7.88
CA ALA A 9 21.95 15.03 -7.72
C ALA A 9 21.69 13.57 -7.24
N GLU A 10 22.31 12.59 -7.90
CA GLU A 10 22.14 11.16 -7.67
C GLU A 10 22.39 10.68 -6.22
N GLY A 11 22.92 11.52 -5.34
CA GLY A 11 23.28 11.18 -3.96
C GLY A 11 22.23 11.46 -2.88
N SER A 12 21.06 12.06 -3.19
CA SER A 12 20.14 12.59 -2.15
C SER A 12 18.74 11.95 -2.07
N ARG A 13 18.45 10.90 -2.84
CA ARG A 13 17.08 10.36 -3.01
C ARG A 13 16.79 9.03 -2.31
N VAL A 14 17.60 8.59 -1.36
CA VAL A 14 17.28 7.39 -0.59
C VAL A 14 16.21 7.73 0.45
N GLY A 15 15.16 6.92 0.53
CA GLY A 15 14.15 7.02 1.58
C GLY A 15 14.78 6.88 2.97
N ILE A 16 14.08 7.36 3.99
CA ILE A 16 14.50 7.29 5.39
C ILE A 16 13.70 6.18 6.06
N GLY A 17 14.37 5.30 6.81
CA GLY A 17 13.71 4.29 7.64
C GLY A 17 13.08 4.90 8.88
N ILE A 18 12.15 4.16 9.49
CA ILE A 18 11.54 4.54 10.77
C ILE A 18 11.76 3.41 11.75
N GLN A 19 12.34 3.72 12.92
CA GLN A 19 12.49 2.76 14.01
C GLN A 19 11.42 3.02 15.07
N VAL A 20 10.75 1.97 15.50
CA VAL A 20 9.69 2.00 16.52
C VAL A 20 10.08 1.08 17.65
N GLU A 21 10.21 1.60 18.87
CA GLU A 21 10.66 0.87 20.05
C GLU A 21 9.64 1.00 21.20
N GLY A 22 9.08 -0.11 21.66
CA GLY A 22 8.26 -0.21 22.86
C GLY A 22 7.00 0.68 22.86
N LEU A 23 6.42 0.94 21.69
CA LEU A 23 5.37 1.92 21.52
C LEU A 23 4.06 1.49 22.19
N THR A 24 3.54 2.31 23.08
CA THR A 24 2.31 2.04 23.81
C THR A 24 1.37 3.25 23.72
N LYS A 25 0.09 3.00 23.36
CA LYS A 25 -0.94 4.01 23.21
C LYS A 25 -2.27 3.61 23.80
N SER A 26 -2.91 4.55 24.52
CA SER A 26 -4.25 4.41 25.08
C SER A 26 -5.09 5.66 24.83
N PHE A 27 -6.41 5.52 24.87
CA PHE A 27 -7.36 6.60 24.99
C PHE A 27 -8.23 6.35 26.23
N GLY A 28 -7.98 7.10 27.29
CA GLY A 28 -8.56 6.82 28.62
C GLY A 28 -8.17 5.42 29.11
N SER A 29 -9.16 4.59 29.43
CA SER A 29 -8.96 3.19 29.82
C SER A 29 -8.73 2.22 28.67
N GLN A 30 -9.03 2.64 27.42
CA GLN A 30 -8.91 1.78 26.25
C GLN A 30 -7.47 1.75 25.74
N ARG A 31 -6.78 0.60 25.91
CA ARG A 31 -5.48 0.34 25.31
C ARG A 31 -5.65 0.05 23.83
N ILE A 32 -4.91 0.77 22.98
CA ILE A 32 -4.91 0.58 21.52
C ILE A 32 -3.82 -0.40 21.13
N TRP A 33 -2.58 -0.15 21.57
CA TRP A 33 -1.47 -1.08 21.41
C TRP A 33 -0.48 -0.94 22.58
N GLU A 34 0.30 -2.00 22.77
CA GLU A 34 1.23 -2.17 23.89
C GLU A 34 2.52 -2.79 23.39
N ASP A 35 3.63 -2.16 23.72
CA ASP A 35 4.99 -2.62 23.46
C ASP A 35 5.26 -2.98 21.99
N VAL A 36 4.81 -2.13 21.07
CA VAL A 36 4.99 -2.35 19.63
C VAL A 36 6.40 -1.93 19.23
N THR A 37 7.18 -2.88 18.68
CA THR A 37 8.57 -2.70 18.28
C THR A 37 8.80 -3.28 16.90
N PHE A 38 9.25 -2.47 15.93
CA PHE A 38 9.69 -2.90 14.60
C PHE A 38 10.34 -1.75 13.82
N ASP A 39 11.07 -2.10 12.78
CA ASP A 39 11.72 -1.15 11.88
C ASP A 39 11.07 -1.16 10.50
N ILE A 40 10.74 0.01 9.97
CA ILE A 40 10.29 0.20 8.59
C ILE A 40 11.54 0.50 7.75
N PRO A 41 11.93 -0.40 6.83
CA PRO A 41 13.15 -0.24 6.07
C PRO A 41 13.13 0.95 5.11
N ALA A 42 14.26 1.63 4.99
CA ALA A 42 14.44 2.78 4.11
C ALA A 42 14.24 2.41 2.62
N GLY A 43 13.50 3.22 1.90
CA GLY A 43 13.30 3.10 0.45
C GLY A 43 12.48 1.88 0.03
N GLU A 44 11.75 1.25 0.94
CA GLU A 44 10.93 0.08 0.67
C GLU A 44 9.44 0.36 0.91
N VAL A 45 8.59 -0.44 0.29
CA VAL A 45 7.15 -0.40 0.51
C VAL A 45 6.78 -1.39 1.60
N SER A 46 6.27 -0.87 2.71
CA SER A 46 5.77 -1.67 3.84
C SER A 46 4.25 -1.56 3.94
N VAL A 47 3.59 -2.66 4.28
CA VAL A 47 2.14 -2.69 4.55
C VAL A 47 1.91 -3.13 5.99
N LEU A 48 1.12 -2.35 6.73
CA LEU A 48 0.67 -2.70 8.07
C LEU A 48 -0.80 -3.12 8.02
N LEU A 49 -1.03 -4.39 8.33
CA LEU A 49 -2.32 -5.05 8.29
C LEU A 49 -2.96 -5.14 9.67
N GLY A 50 -4.24 -5.44 9.68
CA GLY A 50 -5.01 -5.78 10.88
C GLY A 50 -6.49 -5.49 10.69
N PRO A 51 -7.36 -6.11 11.49
CA PRO A 51 -8.79 -5.82 11.52
C PRO A 51 -9.09 -4.34 11.72
N SER A 52 -10.31 -3.92 11.40
CA SER A 52 -10.78 -2.56 11.69
C SER A 52 -10.72 -2.32 13.20
N GLY A 53 -10.34 -1.11 13.60
CA GLY A 53 -10.24 -0.75 15.02
C GLY A 53 -8.93 -1.13 15.73
N THR A 54 -7.98 -1.83 15.11
CA THR A 54 -6.69 -2.19 15.72
C THR A 54 -5.72 -1.02 15.91
N GLY A 55 -6.12 0.21 15.55
CA GLY A 55 -5.32 1.41 15.77
C GLY A 55 -4.31 1.74 14.67
N LYS A 56 -4.45 1.20 13.46
CA LYS A 56 -3.56 1.46 12.32
C LYS A 56 -3.44 2.95 11.97
N SER A 57 -4.56 3.66 11.83
CA SER A 57 -4.55 5.13 11.58
C SER A 57 -4.02 5.92 12.78
N VAL A 58 -4.20 5.41 14.00
CA VAL A 58 -3.59 6.00 15.22
C VAL A 58 -2.07 5.87 15.14
N PHE A 59 -1.56 4.74 14.63
CA PHE A 59 -0.14 4.52 14.41
C PHE A 59 0.43 5.54 13.40
N LEU A 60 -0.19 5.70 12.23
CA LEU A 60 0.24 6.71 11.25
C LEU A 60 0.28 8.12 11.83
N LYS A 61 -0.76 8.51 12.60
CA LYS A 61 -0.81 9.82 13.25
C LYS A 61 0.29 9.98 14.30
N SER A 62 0.72 8.89 14.92
CA SER A 62 1.83 8.91 15.88
C SER A 62 3.18 9.08 15.19
N LEU A 63 3.38 8.49 13.99
CA LEU A 63 4.61 8.64 13.20
C LEU A 63 4.89 10.08 12.77
N ILE A 64 3.88 10.94 12.67
CA ILE A 64 4.03 12.36 12.32
C ILE A 64 3.83 13.30 13.53
N GLY A 65 3.78 12.72 14.72
CA GLY A 65 3.62 13.47 15.96
C GLY A 65 2.28 14.20 16.14
N LEU A 66 1.21 13.80 15.39
CA LEU A 66 -0.15 14.29 15.64
C LEU A 66 -0.79 13.66 16.88
N LEU A 67 -0.39 12.45 17.21
CA LEU A 67 -0.77 11.78 18.44
C LEU A 67 0.50 11.35 19.19
N ARG A 68 0.57 11.67 20.47
CA ARG A 68 1.70 11.28 21.30
C ARG A 68 1.41 9.98 22.03
N PRO A 69 2.20 8.92 21.81
CA PRO A 69 2.17 7.71 22.64
C PRO A 69 2.57 7.98 24.08
N GLU A 70 2.12 7.15 25.02
CA GLU A 70 2.47 7.27 26.42
C GLU A 70 3.87 6.73 26.73
N ARG A 71 4.33 5.74 25.92
CA ARG A 71 5.64 5.09 26.07
C ARG A 71 6.23 4.74 24.72
N GLY A 72 7.53 4.52 24.72
CA GLY A 72 8.31 4.08 23.57
C GLY A 72 8.97 5.21 22.82
N LYS A 73 9.58 4.89 21.68
CA LYS A 73 10.26 5.85 20.81
C LYS A 73 9.84 5.65 19.36
N ILE A 74 9.85 6.74 18.62
CA ILE A 74 9.74 6.75 17.16
C ILE A 74 10.93 7.55 16.65
N ILE A 75 11.87 6.88 15.98
CA ILE A 75 13.10 7.50 15.49
C ILE A 75 13.02 7.66 13.99
N VAL A 76 13.11 8.89 13.52
CA VAL A 76 13.10 9.28 12.10
C VAL A 76 14.32 10.17 11.88
N ASP A 77 15.16 9.81 10.91
CA ASP A 77 16.41 10.52 10.62
C ASP A 77 17.26 10.81 11.88
N GLY A 78 17.37 9.79 12.73
CA GLY A 78 18.13 9.88 14.02
C GLY A 78 17.44 10.66 15.13
N THR A 79 16.26 11.25 14.91
CA THR A 79 15.54 12.05 15.90
C THR A 79 14.35 11.29 16.47
N ASN A 80 14.25 11.21 17.82
CA ASN A 80 13.06 10.69 18.49
C ASN A 80 11.94 11.74 18.48
N ILE A 81 10.94 11.56 17.63
CA ILE A 81 9.85 12.53 17.42
C ILE A 81 8.90 12.67 18.63
N ILE A 82 8.95 11.74 19.58
CA ILE A 82 8.12 11.82 20.81
C ILE A 82 8.69 12.84 21.79
N GLU A 83 10.01 13.03 21.79
CA GLU A 83 10.73 13.86 22.77
C GLU A 83 11.36 15.12 22.16
N CYS A 84 11.39 15.23 20.82
CA CYS A 84 12.01 16.34 20.14
C CYS A 84 11.28 17.68 20.37
N SER A 85 11.98 18.77 20.12
CA SER A 85 11.40 20.11 20.17
C SER A 85 10.37 20.33 19.06
N ALA A 86 9.49 21.32 19.24
CA ALA A 86 8.52 21.70 18.20
C ALA A 86 9.19 22.11 16.88
N LYS A 87 10.39 22.69 16.93
CA LYS A 87 11.17 23.06 15.74
C LYS A 87 11.66 21.82 15.00
N GLU A 88 12.29 20.89 15.71
CA GLU A 88 12.76 19.63 15.13
C GLU A 88 11.60 18.81 14.54
N LEU A 89 10.46 18.75 15.26
CA LEU A 89 9.25 18.09 14.74
C LEU A 89 8.74 18.74 13.46
N TYR A 90 8.79 20.07 13.37
CA TYR A 90 8.41 20.78 12.15
C TYR A 90 9.34 20.42 10.98
N GLU A 91 10.64 20.39 11.19
CA GLU A 91 11.64 20.00 10.18
C GLU A 91 11.44 18.56 9.72
N ILE A 92 11.24 17.63 10.66
CA ILE A 92 10.98 16.22 10.35
C ILE A 92 9.68 16.03 9.59
N ARG A 93 8.62 16.77 9.89
CA ARG A 93 7.35 16.69 9.15
C ARG A 93 7.47 17.02 7.67
N THR A 94 8.46 17.84 7.27
CA THR A 94 8.71 18.11 5.84
C THR A 94 9.23 16.90 5.07
N LEU A 95 9.77 15.89 5.77
CA LEU A 95 10.21 14.63 5.17
C LEU A 95 9.04 13.69 4.81
N PHE A 96 7.85 13.97 5.34
CA PHE A 96 6.67 13.14 5.17
C PHE A 96 5.71 13.69 4.12
N GLY A 97 5.29 12.83 3.21
CA GLY A 97 4.05 12.99 2.45
C GLY A 97 2.95 12.14 3.07
N VAL A 98 1.78 12.71 3.33
CA VAL A 98 0.68 11.97 3.95
C VAL A 98 -0.55 11.97 3.06
N MET A 99 -1.02 10.77 2.73
CA MET A 99 -2.28 10.53 2.06
C MET A 99 -3.28 9.96 3.07
N PHE A 100 -4.21 10.79 3.53
CA PHE A 100 -5.29 10.38 4.42
C PHE A 100 -6.41 9.66 3.65
N GLN A 101 -7.21 8.88 4.34
CA GLN A 101 -8.26 8.00 3.80
C GLN A 101 -9.16 8.68 2.75
N ASP A 102 -9.63 9.91 2.99
CA ASP A 102 -10.49 10.66 2.06
C ASP A 102 -9.73 11.74 1.27
N GLY A 103 -8.39 11.68 1.22
CA GLY A 103 -7.53 12.69 0.62
C GLY A 103 -7.33 13.93 1.49
N ALA A 104 -8.20 14.20 2.46
CA ALA A 104 -8.18 15.37 3.36
C ALA A 104 -7.94 16.71 2.62
N LEU A 105 -8.61 16.90 1.48
CA LEU A 105 -8.52 18.12 0.69
C LEU A 105 -9.34 19.25 1.34
N PHE A 106 -8.85 20.48 1.22
CA PHE A 106 -9.61 21.68 1.59
C PHE A 106 -10.75 21.89 0.58
N GLY A 107 -11.99 21.77 1.03
CA GLY A 107 -13.18 21.85 0.18
C GLY A 107 -13.37 23.19 -0.53
N SER A 108 -12.78 24.26 0.02
CA SER A 108 -12.82 25.63 -0.52
C SER A 108 -11.70 25.97 -1.48
N MET A 109 -10.79 25.03 -1.76
CA MET A 109 -9.66 25.22 -2.67
C MET A 109 -9.80 24.30 -3.90
N SER A 110 -9.33 24.76 -5.05
CA SER A 110 -9.19 23.94 -6.26
C SER A 110 -8.22 22.79 -6.05
N LEU A 111 -8.15 21.82 -6.96
CA LEU A 111 -7.12 20.76 -6.91
C LEU A 111 -5.72 21.35 -7.05
N TYR A 112 -5.58 22.38 -7.90
CA TYR A 112 -4.33 23.11 -8.01
C TYR A 112 -3.90 23.72 -6.69
N ASP A 113 -4.80 24.48 -6.03
CA ASP A 113 -4.46 25.17 -4.78
C ASP A 113 -4.22 24.19 -3.62
N ASN A 114 -5.00 23.10 -3.56
CA ASN A 114 -4.74 22.02 -2.60
C ASN A 114 -3.34 21.43 -2.76
N THR A 115 -2.92 21.21 -4.00
CA THR A 115 -1.61 20.65 -4.32
C THR A 115 -0.48 21.67 -4.13
N ALA A 116 -0.72 22.96 -4.44
CA ALA A 116 0.22 24.04 -4.25
C ALA A 116 0.45 24.43 -2.79
N PHE A 117 -0.55 24.18 -1.93
CA PHE A 117 -0.57 24.64 -0.53
C PHE A 117 0.72 24.32 0.24
N PRO A 118 1.24 23.09 0.27
CA PRO A 118 2.47 22.78 0.99
C PRO A 118 3.69 23.54 0.45
N LEU A 119 3.76 23.77 -0.85
CA LEU A 119 4.87 24.53 -1.46
C LEU A 119 4.85 26.01 -1.04
N ARG A 120 3.65 26.61 -0.97
CA ARG A 120 3.48 28.00 -0.52
C ARG A 120 3.83 28.19 0.96
N GLU A 121 3.47 27.20 1.79
CA GLU A 121 3.71 27.24 3.25
C GLU A 121 5.17 26.93 3.63
N HIS A 122 5.82 25.99 2.94
CA HIS A 122 7.11 25.45 3.36
C HIS A 122 8.29 25.90 2.48
N THR A 123 8.05 26.64 1.39
CA THR A 123 9.13 27.06 0.48
C THR A 123 9.04 28.54 0.15
N LYS A 124 10.13 29.06 -0.42
CA LYS A 124 10.19 30.43 -0.97
C LYS A 124 10.13 30.44 -2.50
N LYS A 125 9.60 29.37 -3.10
CA LYS A 125 9.50 29.25 -4.57
C LYS A 125 8.54 30.29 -5.13
N LYS A 126 8.84 30.77 -6.34
CA LYS A 126 7.95 31.67 -7.07
C LYS A 126 6.73 30.89 -7.58
N GLU A 127 5.60 31.58 -7.75
CA GLU A 127 4.35 30.93 -8.21
C GLU A 127 4.51 30.24 -9.58
N SER A 128 5.41 30.72 -10.45
CA SER A 128 5.73 30.05 -11.71
C SER A 128 6.40 28.68 -11.51
N GLU A 129 7.28 28.55 -10.52
CA GLU A 129 7.94 27.29 -10.16
C GLU A 129 6.95 26.35 -9.47
N ILE A 130 6.12 26.89 -8.56
CA ILE A 130 5.04 26.16 -7.91
C ILE A 130 4.09 25.58 -8.95
N ARG A 131 3.68 26.39 -9.93
CA ARG A 131 2.80 25.94 -11.01
C ARG A 131 3.40 24.77 -11.78
N GLN A 132 4.67 24.82 -12.11
CA GLN A 132 5.34 23.75 -12.84
C GLN A 132 5.31 22.44 -12.03
N ILE A 133 5.68 22.49 -10.74
CA ILE A 133 5.70 21.33 -9.86
C ILE A 133 4.29 20.76 -9.68
N VAL A 134 3.31 21.61 -9.42
CA VAL A 134 1.92 21.21 -9.21
C VAL A 134 1.34 20.51 -10.43
N MET A 135 1.53 21.09 -11.62
CA MET A 135 1.04 20.50 -12.86
C MET A 135 1.69 19.15 -13.14
N GLU A 136 3.00 19.03 -12.89
CA GLU A 136 3.72 17.76 -12.98
C GLU A 136 3.14 16.69 -12.04
N LYS A 137 2.88 17.03 -10.77
CA LYS A 137 2.33 16.06 -9.80
C LYS A 137 0.87 15.72 -10.09
N LEU A 138 0.06 16.66 -10.60
CA LEU A 138 -1.31 16.37 -11.03
C LEU A 138 -1.34 15.48 -12.28
N ASP A 139 -0.43 15.70 -13.24
CA ASP A 139 -0.28 14.83 -14.41
C ASP A 139 0.14 13.42 -14.00
N LEU A 140 1.12 13.29 -13.10
CA LEU A 140 1.59 12.00 -12.57
C LEU A 140 0.45 11.13 -12.00
N VAL A 141 -0.53 11.76 -11.36
CA VAL A 141 -1.69 11.03 -10.80
C VAL A 141 -2.89 10.98 -11.76
N GLY A 142 -2.71 11.40 -13.03
CA GLY A 142 -3.76 11.39 -14.05
C GLY A 142 -4.91 12.36 -13.76
N LEU A 143 -4.58 13.58 -13.31
CA LEU A 143 -5.51 14.67 -13.06
C LEU A 143 -5.16 15.93 -13.88
N ALA A 144 -4.39 15.79 -14.94
CA ALA A 144 -4.16 16.87 -15.92
C ALA A 144 -5.51 17.29 -16.55
N GLY A 145 -5.76 18.60 -16.59
CA GLY A 145 -7.04 19.17 -17.06
C GLY A 145 -8.15 19.28 -16.01
N ASP A 146 -7.94 18.74 -14.81
CA ASP A 146 -8.88 18.84 -13.69
C ASP A 146 -8.44 19.83 -12.59
N GLU A 147 -7.34 20.54 -12.79
CA GLU A 147 -6.68 21.39 -11.79
C GLU A 147 -7.56 22.49 -11.21
N THR A 148 -8.51 22.98 -11.97
CA THR A 148 -9.44 24.05 -11.54
C THR A 148 -10.66 23.53 -10.77
N LYS A 149 -10.92 22.22 -10.79
CA LYS A 149 -12.06 21.62 -10.09
C LYS A 149 -11.88 21.64 -8.57
N PHE A 150 -13.00 21.69 -7.86
CA PHE A 150 -13.06 21.60 -6.41
C PHE A 150 -13.29 20.15 -5.95
N PRO A 151 -12.91 19.79 -4.71
CA PRO A 151 -13.12 18.44 -4.18
C PRO A 151 -14.56 17.93 -4.22
N GLY A 152 -15.55 18.82 -4.17
CA GLY A 152 -16.97 18.48 -4.28
C GLY A 152 -17.43 18.11 -5.70
N GLU A 153 -16.64 18.45 -6.72
CA GLU A 153 -16.96 18.25 -8.14
C GLU A 153 -16.35 16.97 -8.72
N ILE A 154 -15.59 16.24 -7.94
CA ILE A 154 -14.81 15.09 -8.39
C ILE A 154 -15.15 13.80 -7.62
N SER A 155 -14.86 12.66 -8.22
CA SER A 155 -15.08 11.35 -7.60
C SER A 155 -14.16 11.11 -6.38
N GLY A 156 -14.52 10.15 -5.50
CA GLY A 156 -13.69 9.74 -4.38
C GLY A 156 -12.28 9.31 -4.80
N GLY A 157 -12.16 8.56 -5.89
CA GLY A 157 -10.87 8.15 -6.44
C GLY A 157 -10.02 9.34 -6.94
N MET A 158 -10.65 10.36 -7.54
CA MET A 158 -9.93 11.58 -7.92
C MET A 158 -9.47 12.36 -6.69
N ARG A 159 -10.29 12.46 -5.62
CA ARG A 159 -9.86 13.09 -4.36
C ARG A 159 -8.64 12.41 -3.77
N LYS A 160 -8.60 11.07 -3.77
CA LYS A 160 -7.44 10.30 -3.30
C LYS A 160 -6.19 10.57 -4.11
N ARG A 161 -6.30 10.57 -5.44
CA ARG A 161 -5.18 10.88 -6.34
C ARG A 161 -4.68 12.32 -6.17
N ALA A 162 -5.57 13.29 -5.97
CA ALA A 162 -5.19 14.66 -5.65
C ALA A 162 -4.48 14.77 -4.28
N GLY A 163 -4.96 14.02 -3.26
CA GLY A 163 -4.28 13.89 -1.98
C GLY A 163 -2.88 13.30 -2.11
N LEU A 164 -2.70 12.31 -2.99
CA LEU A 164 -1.39 11.76 -3.31
C LEU A 164 -0.50 12.78 -4.03
N ALA A 165 -1.01 13.50 -5.04
CA ALA A 165 -0.26 14.58 -5.70
C ALA A 165 0.23 15.62 -4.69
N ARG A 166 -0.66 16.08 -3.78
CA ARG A 166 -0.30 17.01 -2.71
C ARG A 166 0.79 16.46 -1.80
N SER A 167 0.76 15.17 -1.48
CA SER A 167 1.77 14.53 -0.63
C SER A 167 3.16 14.48 -1.26
N LEU A 168 3.25 14.59 -2.59
CA LEU A 168 4.49 14.47 -3.37
C LEU A 168 5.20 15.79 -3.66
N VAL A 169 4.56 16.95 -3.48
CA VAL A 169 5.09 18.24 -3.97
C VAL A 169 6.34 18.73 -3.23
N LEU A 170 6.59 18.24 -2.01
CA LEU A 170 7.79 18.57 -1.23
C LEU A 170 8.92 17.53 -1.41
N ASP A 171 8.82 16.62 -2.36
CA ASP A 171 9.76 15.53 -2.61
C ASP A 171 10.05 14.71 -1.33
N PRO A 172 9.00 14.11 -0.72
CA PRO A 172 9.10 13.45 0.58
C PRO A 172 10.07 12.26 0.55
N LYS A 173 10.71 12.00 1.70
CA LYS A 173 11.51 10.79 1.94
C LYS A 173 10.68 9.60 2.40
N ILE A 174 9.52 9.89 2.99
CA ILE A 174 8.58 8.91 3.53
C ILE A 174 7.18 9.28 3.08
N ILE A 175 6.44 8.32 2.54
CA ILE A 175 5.02 8.48 2.18
C ILE A 175 4.21 7.58 3.10
N LEU A 176 3.22 8.16 3.77
CA LEU A 176 2.26 7.44 4.60
C LEU A 176 0.89 7.43 3.90
N CYS A 177 0.32 6.24 3.69
CA CYS A 177 -0.98 6.05 3.07
C CYS A 177 -1.94 5.39 4.07
N ASP A 178 -2.98 6.11 4.48
CA ASP A 178 -4.03 5.61 5.36
C ASP A 178 -5.23 5.12 4.53
N GLU A 179 -5.40 3.81 4.41
CA GLU A 179 -6.44 3.14 3.63
C GLU A 179 -6.63 3.74 2.22
N PRO A 180 -5.57 3.76 1.40
CA PRO A 180 -5.60 4.43 0.10
C PRO A 180 -6.64 3.85 -0.86
N ASP A 181 -6.99 2.59 -0.69
CA ASP A 181 -7.93 1.81 -1.51
C ASP A 181 -9.39 1.90 -1.04
N SER A 182 -9.66 2.41 0.16
CA SER A 182 -11.02 2.50 0.72
C SER A 182 -11.98 3.22 -0.25
N GLY A 183 -13.11 2.57 -0.56
CA GLY A 183 -14.13 3.12 -1.49
C GLY A 183 -13.73 3.14 -2.97
N LEU A 184 -12.63 2.45 -3.35
CA LEU A 184 -12.27 2.20 -4.74
C LEU A 184 -12.72 0.80 -5.16
N ASP A 185 -13.10 0.66 -6.42
CA ASP A 185 -13.29 -0.66 -7.04
C ASP A 185 -11.92 -1.37 -7.25
N PRO A 186 -11.91 -2.69 -7.47
CA PRO A 186 -10.67 -3.44 -7.62
C PRO A 186 -9.75 -2.94 -8.76
N VAL A 187 -10.32 -2.43 -9.85
CA VAL A 187 -9.54 -1.92 -10.99
C VAL A 187 -8.82 -0.63 -10.61
N ARG A 188 -9.53 0.31 -9.98
CA ARG A 188 -8.94 1.57 -9.50
C ARG A 188 -7.91 1.34 -8.39
N THR A 189 -8.15 0.35 -7.54
CA THR A 189 -7.17 -0.09 -6.53
C THR A 189 -5.89 -0.60 -7.17
N ALA A 190 -5.98 -1.39 -8.25
CA ALA A 190 -4.81 -1.86 -8.99
C ALA A 190 -4.01 -0.70 -9.63
N TYR A 191 -4.69 0.28 -10.23
CA TYR A 191 -4.02 1.49 -10.76
C TYR A 191 -3.31 2.30 -9.68
N LEU A 192 -3.94 2.48 -8.52
CA LEU A 192 -3.32 3.19 -7.40
C LEU A 192 -2.11 2.43 -6.85
N SER A 193 -2.21 1.11 -6.75
CA SER A 193 -1.11 0.23 -6.35
C SER A 193 0.07 0.33 -7.31
N GLN A 194 -0.19 0.30 -8.63
CA GLN A 194 0.83 0.49 -9.65
C GLN A 194 1.51 1.85 -9.52
N LEU A 195 0.73 2.91 -9.33
CA LEU A 195 1.26 4.27 -9.17
C LEU A 195 2.19 4.38 -7.95
N LEU A 196 1.85 3.79 -6.81
CA LEU A 196 2.71 3.78 -5.62
C LEU A 196 4.02 3.03 -5.87
N ILE A 197 3.98 1.92 -6.60
CA ILE A 197 5.16 1.15 -7.00
C ILE A 197 6.05 1.96 -7.95
N ASP A 198 5.46 2.65 -8.92
CA ASP A 198 6.20 3.47 -9.87
C ASP A 198 6.85 4.69 -9.18
N ILE A 199 6.16 5.32 -8.23
CA ILE A 199 6.74 6.37 -7.38
C ILE A 199 7.93 5.83 -6.60
N ASN A 200 7.81 4.67 -5.94
CA ASN A 200 8.92 4.06 -5.22
C ASN A 200 10.10 3.74 -6.14
N ALA A 201 9.85 3.25 -7.36
CA ALA A 201 10.88 2.99 -8.36
C ALA A 201 11.65 4.26 -8.76
N GLN A 202 10.94 5.38 -8.92
CA GLN A 202 11.51 6.63 -9.38
C GLN A 202 12.34 7.37 -8.33
N ILE A 203 11.81 7.46 -7.10
CA ILE A 203 12.41 8.32 -6.08
C ILE A 203 12.99 7.55 -4.89
N ASP A 204 12.94 6.22 -4.92
CA ASP A 204 13.45 5.32 -3.86
C ASP A 204 12.99 5.74 -2.45
N CYS A 205 11.76 6.32 -2.32
CA CYS A 205 11.19 6.75 -1.05
C CYS A 205 10.67 5.58 -0.23
N THR A 206 10.63 5.73 1.08
CA THR A 206 9.96 4.79 1.99
C THR A 206 8.46 4.99 1.90
N ILE A 207 7.70 3.92 1.71
CA ILE A 207 6.23 3.98 1.68
C ILE A 207 5.67 3.06 2.77
N LEU A 208 4.82 3.59 3.63
CA LEU A 208 4.02 2.80 4.56
C LEU A 208 2.54 2.91 4.20
N ILE A 209 1.94 1.78 3.87
CA ILE A 209 0.51 1.66 3.59
C ILE A 209 -0.16 0.97 4.77
N VAL A 210 -1.20 1.57 5.29
CA VAL A 210 -2.09 0.95 6.27
C VAL A 210 -3.36 0.57 5.55
N THR A 211 -3.71 -0.71 5.53
CA THR A 211 -4.91 -1.20 4.86
C THR A 211 -5.43 -2.50 5.48
N HIS A 212 -6.65 -2.84 5.16
CA HIS A 212 -7.25 -4.16 5.41
C HIS A 212 -7.47 -4.93 4.10
N ASN A 213 -7.01 -4.43 2.96
CA ASN A 213 -7.19 -5.03 1.65
C ASN A 213 -6.16 -6.14 1.41
N ILE A 214 -6.67 -7.36 1.29
CA ILE A 214 -5.86 -8.57 1.09
C ILE A 214 -5.10 -8.53 -0.24
N ASN A 215 -5.68 -7.99 -1.31
CA ASN A 215 -5.03 -7.95 -2.62
C ASN A 215 -3.81 -7.03 -2.60
N ILE A 216 -3.92 -5.85 -1.98
CA ILE A 216 -2.76 -4.97 -1.77
C ILE A 216 -1.71 -5.68 -0.93
N ALA A 217 -2.12 -6.30 0.18
CA ALA A 217 -1.20 -7.01 1.07
C ALA A 217 -0.41 -8.10 0.37
N ARG A 218 -1.06 -8.86 -0.50
CA ARG A 218 -0.45 -9.99 -1.21
C ARG A 218 0.51 -9.56 -2.34
N THR A 219 0.29 -8.40 -2.96
CA THR A 219 0.95 -8.09 -4.23
C THR A 219 1.84 -6.85 -4.22
N VAL A 220 1.60 -5.90 -3.31
CA VAL A 220 2.28 -4.59 -3.36
C VAL A 220 3.57 -4.53 -2.53
N PRO A 221 3.59 -4.96 -1.24
CA PRO A 221 4.66 -4.63 -0.32
C PRO A 221 5.96 -5.40 -0.55
N ASP A 222 7.05 -4.80 -0.07
CA ASP A 222 8.32 -5.47 0.20
C ASP A 222 8.32 -6.08 1.60
N ASN A 223 7.70 -5.40 2.57
CA ASN A 223 7.56 -5.87 3.94
C ASN A 223 6.10 -5.79 4.37
N MET A 224 5.72 -6.68 5.26
CA MET A 224 4.38 -6.73 5.83
C MET A 224 4.46 -6.79 7.35
N GLY A 225 3.47 -6.24 8.02
CA GLY A 225 3.26 -6.40 9.45
C GLY A 225 1.80 -6.62 9.77
N MET A 226 1.51 -7.28 10.87
CA MET A 226 0.16 -7.55 11.36
C MET A 226 -0.03 -7.05 12.78
N LEU A 227 -0.96 -6.09 12.95
CA LEU A 227 -1.44 -5.65 14.26
C LEU A 227 -2.68 -6.45 14.66
N PHE A 228 -2.61 -7.10 15.81
CA PHE A 228 -3.73 -7.84 16.38
C PHE A 228 -3.62 -7.87 17.90
N ARG A 229 -4.75 -7.87 18.62
CA ARG A 229 -4.80 -7.92 20.09
C ARG A 229 -3.84 -6.93 20.78
N LYS A 230 -3.81 -5.69 20.27
CA LYS A 230 -2.97 -4.60 20.81
C LYS A 230 -1.46 -4.77 20.59
N HIS A 231 -1.02 -5.84 19.97
CA HIS A 231 0.38 -6.15 19.72
C HIS A 231 0.68 -6.25 18.23
N LEU A 232 1.95 -6.09 17.90
CA LEU A 232 2.48 -6.48 16.62
C LEU A 232 2.71 -7.99 16.64
N VAL A 233 1.94 -8.73 15.84
CA VAL A 233 2.08 -10.20 15.74
C VAL A 233 3.41 -10.57 15.08
N MET A 234 3.68 -9.93 13.94
CA MET A 234 4.95 -10.07 13.24
C MET A 234 5.15 -8.90 12.27
N PHE A 235 6.41 -8.65 11.89
CA PHE A 235 6.81 -7.73 10.83
C PHE A 235 8.06 -8.28 10.13
N GLY A 236 8.09 -8.21 8.80
CA GLY A 236 9.24 -8.67 8.03
C GLY A 236 9.00 -8.69 6.52
N PRO A 237 9.92 -9.27 5.75
CA PRO A 237 9.76 -9.48 4.32
C PRO A 237 8.44 -10.17 3.98
N ARG A 238 7.80 -9.76 2.89
CA ARG A 238 6.48 -10.29 2.48
C ARG A 238 6.46 -11.82 2.37
N GLU A 239 7.53 -12.40 1.93
CA GLU A 239 7.69 -13.86 1.77
C GLU A 239 7.47 -14.58 3.10
N VAL A 240 7.99 -14.03 4.19
CA VAL A 240 7.89 -14.62 5.53
C VAL A 240 6.44 -14.62 6.04
N LEU A 241 5.71 -13.51 5.83
CA LEU A 241 4.31 -13.45 6.26
C LEU A 241 3.38 -14.28 5.36
N LEU A 242 3.64 -14.30 4.05
CA LEU A 242 2.84 -15.06 3.09
C LEU A 242 2.97 -16.57 3.26
N THR A 243 4.08 -17.05 3.82
CA THR A 243 4.33 -18.46 4.12
C THR A 243 4.21 -18.80 5.60
N SER A 244 3.71 -17.87 6.42
CA SER A 244 3.60 -18.03 7.87
C SER A 244 2.40 -18.93 8.25
N ASP A 245 2.64 -19.82 9.22
CA ASP A 245 1.58 -20.63 9.86
C ASP A 245 0.91 -19.91 11.04
N GLU A 246 1.29 -18.64 11.32
CA GLU A 246 0.65 -17.85 12.38
C GLU A 246 -0.87 -17.74 12.13
N PRO A 247 -1.73 -18.24 13.02
CA PRO A 247 -3.16 -18.42 12.75
C PRO A 247 -3.87 -17.12 12.34
N VAL A 248 -3.56 -16.00 12.99
CA VAL A 248 -4.21 -14.71 12.67
C VAL A 248 -3.76 -14.17 11.31
N VAL A 249 -2.49 -14.35 10.96
CA VAL A 249 -1.94 -13.94 9.66
C VAL A 249 -2.55 -14.78 8.54
N LYS A 250 -2.58 -16.10 8.72
CA LYS A 250 -3.17 -17.05 7.77
C LYS A 250 -4.67 -16.80 7.57
N GLN A 251 -5.42 -16.60 8.66
CA GLN A 251 -6.85 -16.25 8.61
C GLN A 251 -7.06 -14.96 7.81
N PHE A 252 -6.33 -13.90 8.15
CA PHE A 252 -6.50 -12.59 7.53
C PHE A 252 -6.15 -12.61 6.05
N LEU A 253 -4.99 -13.15 5.70
CA LEU A 253 -4.51 -13.16 4.32
C LEU A 253 -5.36 -14.06 3.39
N ASN A 254 -6.00 -15.09 3.92
CA ASN A 254 -6.90 -15.96 3.15
C ASN A 254 -8.38 -15.57 3.26
N GLY A 255 -8.71 -14.49 3.99
CA GLY A 255 -10.09 -14.04 4.17
C GLY A 255 -11.01 -15.08 4.81
N ARG A 256 -10.46 -15.96 5.63
CA ARG A 256 -11.21 -17.09 6.23
C ARG A 256 -12.03 -16.64 7.41
N ARG A 257 -13.20 -17.28 7.58
CA ARG A 257 -14.03 -17.07 8.76
C ARG A 257 -13.42 -17.71 10.00
N ILE A 258 -12.77 -18.85 9.84
CA ILE A 258 -12.17 -19.61 10.94
C ILE A 258 -10.83 -19.04 11.34
N GLY A 259 -10.66 -18.82 12.64
CA GLY A 259 -9.46 -18.29 13.25
C GLY A 259 -9.74 -17.24 14.33
N PRO A 260 -8.71 -16.62 14.88
CA PRO A 260 -8.81 -15.73 16.05
C PRO A 260 -9.62 -14.45 15.86
N ILE A 261 -9.82 -14.00 14.59
CA ILE A 261 -10.55 -12.78 14.28
C ILE A 261 -12.05 -13.10 14.20
N GLY A 262 -12.87 -12.51 15.07
CA GLY A 262 -14.34 -12.61 15.06
C GLY A 262 -15.01 -11.45 14.32
N MET A 263 -16.34 -11.50 14.20
CA MET A 263 -17.12 -10.46 13.53
C MET A 263 -17.15 -9.14 14.31
N SER A 264 -17.32 -9.20 15.62
CA SER A 264 -17.41 -8.02 16.50
C SER A 264 -16.35 -8.02 17.59
N GLU A 265 -15.90 -9.17 18.00
CA GLU A 265 -14.92 -9.40 19.05
C GLU A 265 -13.98 -10.52 18.66
N GLU A 266 -12.92 -10.66 19.41
CA GLU A 266 -11.98 -11.77 19.28
C GLU A 266 -12.66 -13.06 19.75
N LYS A 267 -12.46 -14.15 19.02
CA LYS A 267 -13.02 -15.45 19.40
C LYS A 267 -12.19 -16.10 20.49
N ASP A 268 -12.86 -16.79 21.38
CA ASP A 268 -12.24 -17.69 22.34
C ASP A 268 -11.88 -19.05 21.71
N GLU A 269 -11.08 -19.84 22.42
CA GLU A 269 -10.61 -21.14 21.94
C GLU A 269 -11.77 -22.14 21.71
N GLY A 270 -12.84 -22.06 22.51
CA GLY A 270 -14.02 -22.90 22.35
C GLY A 270 -14.75 -22.64 21.04
N THR A 271 -15.03 -21.37 20.76
CA THR A 271 -15.66 -20.94 19.49
C THR A 271 -14.81 -21.32 18.28
N MET A 272 -13.49 -21.16 18.36
CA MET A 272 -12.58 -21.56 17.27
C MET A 272 -12.60 -23.08 17.03
N ALA A 273 -12.64 -23.90 18.09
CA ALA A 273 -12.69 -25.33 17.97
C ALA A 273 -14.02 -25.83 17.37
N GLU A 274 -15.15 -25.21 17.74
CA GLU A 274 -16.48 -25.54 17.18
C GLU A 274 -16.51 -25.19 15.67
N GLU A 275 -16.00 -24.04 15.28
CA GLU A 275 -15.93 -23.63 13.85
C GLU A 275 -15.00 -24.57 13.05
N GLN A 276 -13.86 -24.96 13.62
CA GLN A 276 -12.96 -25.92 12.97
C GLN A 276 -13.65 -27.27 12.77
N ALA A 277 -14.37 -27.74 13.74
CA ALA A 277 -15.15 -29.00 13.62
C ALA A 277 -16.20 -28.92 12.49
N MET A 278 -16.82 -27.75 12.27
CA MET A 278 -17.74 -27.57 11.13
C MET A 278 -17.03 -27.69 9.77
N VAL A 279 -15.81 -27.15 9.63
CA VAL A 279 -15.04 -27.30 8.40
C VAL A 279 -14.58 -28.73 8.18
N ASP A 280 -14.12 -29.37 9.23
CA ASP A 280 -13.74 -30.80 9.19
C ASP A 280 -14.94 -31.68 8.79
N ALA A 281 -16.18 -31.24 9.10
CA ALA A 281 -17.43 -31.86 8.65
C ALA A 281 -17.85 -31.48 7.21
N GLY A 282 -17.01 -30.70 6.47
CA GLY A 282 -17.22 -30.32 5.07
C GLY A 282 -17.98 -29.02 4.84
N HIS A 283 -18.17 -28.18 5.85
CA HIS A 283 -18.73 -26.84 5.66
C HIS A 283 -17.67 -25.88 5.13
N HIS A 284 -18.04 -25.07 4.13
CA HIS A 284 -17.15 -24.04 3.58
C HIS A 284 -16.90 -22.93 4.59
N ASP A 285 -15.65 -22.53 4.79
CA ASP A 285 -15.25 -21.51 5.76
C ASP A 285 -15.41 -20.05 5.28
N GLY A 286 -15.90 -19.87 4.06
CA GLY A 286 -16.12 -18.55 3.46
C GLY A 286 -14.86 -17.85 2.94
N GLY A 287 -13.70 -18.52 3.03
CA GLY A 287 -12.43 -17.95 2.57
C GLY A 287 -12.30 -17.89 1.05
N THR A 288 -11.33 -17.12 0.61
CA THR A 288 -10.82 -17.16 -0.78
C THR A 288 -9.88 -18.36 -0.93
N ASP A 289 -9.49 -18.66 -2.17
CA ASP A 289 -8.49 -19.70 -2.45
C ASP A 289 -7.25 -19.51 -1.58
N GLU A 290 -6.75 -20.59 -1.03
CA GLU A 290 -5.53 -20.60 -0.23
C GLU A 290 -4.37 -20.07 -1.04
N ILE A 291 -3.51 -19.27 -0.40
CA ILE A 291 -2.28 -18.84 -1.06
C ILE A 291 -1.38 -20.05 -1.21
N GLU A 292 -1.16 -20.49 -2.43
CA GLU A 292 -0.12 -21.45 -2.73
C GLU A 292 1.19 -20.71 -2.97
N GLY A 293 2.15 -20.89 -2.06
CA GLY A 293 3.47 -20.26 -2.17
C GLY A 293 3.45 -18.73 -1.97
N VAL A 294 4.35 -18.04 -2.66
CA VAL A 294 4.49 -16.57 -2.63
C VAL A 294 3.94 -15.98 -3.93
N PRO A 295 2.79 -15.27 -3.89
CA PRO A 295 2.20 -14.68 -5.08
C PRO A 295 3.13 -13.64 -5.75
N PRO A 296 3.01 -13.41 -7.06
CA PRO A 296 3.80 -12.40 -7.77
C PRO A 296 3.60 -11.01 -7.16
N GLN A 297 4.68 -10.23 -7.10
CA GLN A 297 4.64 -8.83 -6.71
C GLN A 297 4.37 -7.94 -7.92
N VAL A 298 3.64 -6.83 -7.70
CA VAL A 298 3.49 -5.76 -8.68
C VAL A 298 4.87 -5.17 -8.98
N MET A 299 5.25 -5.21 -10.25
CA MET A 299 6.52 -4.66 -10.73
C MET A 299 6.33 -3.22 -11.21
N ALA A 300 7.40 -2.44 -11.23
CA ALA A 300 7.37 -1.12 -11.85
C ALA A 300 6.95 -1.21 -13.33
N THR A 301 6.24 -0.21 -13.81
CA THR A 301 5.81 -0.11 -15.21
C THR A 301 7.03 -0.18 -16.16
N PRO A 302 6.93 -0.90 -17.29
CA PRO A 302 8.01 -0.96 -18.26
C PRO A 302 8.53 0.43 -18.65
N GLY A 303 9.85 0.63 -18.57
CA GLY A 303 10.51 1.93 -18.78
C GLY A 303 10.77 2.74 -17.51
N MET A 304 10.23 2.34 -16.37
CA MET A 304 10.61 2.89 -15.07
C MET A 304 11.95 2.32 -14.58
N PRO A 305 12.67 3.03 -13.69
CA PRO A 305 13.86 2.50 -13.05
C PRO A 305 13.57 1.19 -12.29
N GLU A 306 14.57 0.32 -12.21
CA GLU A 306 14.47 -0.90 -11.40
C GLU A 306 14.33 -0.53 -9.91
N ARG A 307 13.39 -1.18 -9.20
CA ARG A 307 13.18 -0.98 -7.77
C ARG A 307 14.33 -1.56 -6.95
N LYS A 308 15.14 -0.70 -6.38
CA LYS A 308 16.24 -1.12 -5.46
C LYS A 308 15.71 -1.86 -4.23
N ALA A 309 14.48 -1.56 -3.81
CA ALA A 309 13.76 -2.21 -2.73
C ALA A 309 13.73 -3.74 -2.87
N VAL A 310 13.47 -4.25 -4.08
CA VAL A 310 13.39 -5.69 -4.35
C VAL A 310 14.71 -6.39 -4.03
N GLY A 311 15.84 -5.83 -4.48
CA GLY A 311 17.16 -6.38 -4.19
C GLY A 311 17.51 -6.37 -2.70
N ARG A 312 17.20 -5.26 -1.99
CA ARG A 312 17.41 -5.14 -0.53
C ARG A 312 16.59 -6.18 0.23
N ARG A 313 15.30 -6.32 -0.08
CA ARG A 313 14.43 -7.34 0.52
C ARG A 313 14.94 -8.75 0.26
N GLN A 314 15.24 -9.10 -0.99
CA GLN A 314 15.74 -10.45 -1.33
C GLN A 314 17.02 -10.80 -0.61
N ALA A 315 17.93 -9.82 -0.38
CA ALA A 315 19.13 -10.05 0.42
C ALA A 315 18.78 -10.44 1.86
N ARG A 316 17.87 -9.71 2.52
CA ARG A 316 17.40 -10.05 3.88
C ARG A 316 16.69 -11.40 3.93
N VAL A 317 15.86 -11.73 2.94
CA VAL A 317 15.19 -13.04 2.88
C VAL A 317 16.19 -14.18 2.79
N ARG A 318 17.25 -14.06 1.97
CA ARG A 318 18.32 -15.09 1.88
C ARG A 318 19.05 -15.25 3.20
N GLU A 319 19.29 -14.17 3.94
CA GLU A 319 19.98 -14.20 5.23
C GLU A 319 19.17 -14.98 6.29
N ILE A 320 17.84 -14.75 6.36
CA ILE A 320 16.99 -15.38 7.39
C ILE A 320 16.37 -16.72 6.94
N MET A 321 16.51 -17.11 5.69
CA MET A 321 15.83 -18.30 5.12
C MET A 321 16.09 -19.57 5.92
N HIS A 322 17.29 -19.77 6.44
CA HIS A 322 17.67 -20.95 7.22
C HIS A 322 16.92 -21.07 8.56
N THR A 323 16.30 -20.00 9.04
CA THR A 323 15.51 -19.99 10.29
C THR A 323 14.04 -20.35 10.08
N LEU A 324 13.57 -20.43 8.83
CA LEU A 324 12.18 -20.67 8.50
C LEU A 324 11.86 -22.17 8.40
N PRO A 325 10.58 -22.58 8.54
CA PRO A 325 10.15 -23.96 8.31
C PRO A 325 10.48 -24.45 6.89
N PRO A 326 10.76 -25.77 6.68
CA PRO A 326 11.15 -26.30 5.37
C PRO A 326 10.18 -25.98 4.22
N ALA A 327 8.87 -26.08 4.46
CA ALA A 327 7.84 -25.74 3.46
C ALA A 327 7.90 -24.26 3.05
N ALA A 328 8.10 -23.35 4.02
CA ALA A 328 8.29 -21.94 3.74
C ALA A 328 9.57 -21.68 2.93
N GLN A 329 10.68 -22.38 3.27
CA GLN A 329 11.92 -22.27 2.52
C GLN A 329 11.76 -22.69 1.06
N GLU A 330 11.01 -23.77 0.78
CA GLU A 330 10.73 -24.24 -0.58
C GLU A 330 9.91 -23.22 -1.37
N ALA A 331 8.78 -22.77 -0.83
CA ALA A 331 7.92 -21.78 -1.45
C ALA A 331 8.65 -20.45 -1.74
N ILE A 332 9.55 -20.03 -0.85
CA ILE A 332 10.35 -18.82 -1.03
C ILE A 332 11.41 -19.01 -2.12
N ARG A 333 12.10 -20.16 -2.17
CA ARG A 333 13.07 -20.45 -3.23
C ARG A 333 12.40 -20.38 -4.60
N ASP A 334 11.26 -21.04 -4.76
CA ASP A 334 10.50 -21.04 -6.03
C ASP A 334 10.13 -19.62 -6.46
N SER A 335 9.76 -18.76 -5.52
CA SER A 335 9.47 -17.35 -5.80
C SER A 335 10.71 -16.56 -6.21
N LEU A 336 11.84 -16.78 -5.56
CA LEU A 336 13.10 -16.08 -5.87
C LEU A 336 13.67 -16.53 -7.22
N ASP A 337 13.64 -17.83 -7.51
CA ASP A 337 14.14 -18.41 -8.77
C ASP A 337 13.24 -18.03 -9.94
N GLY A 338 11.92 -18.00 -9.77
CA GLY A 338 10.95 -17.52 -10.75
C GLY A 338 11.14 -16.04 -11.14
N THR A 339 11.67 -15.22 -10.25
CA THR A 339 12.04 -13.83 -10.55
C THR A 339 13.35 -13.72 -11.30
N ASP A 340 14.27 -14.68 -11.13
CA ASP A 340 15.60 -14.69 -11.78
C ASP A 340 15.51 -15.22 -13.22
N THR A 341 14.63 -16.18 -13.50
CA THR A 341 14.39 -16.70 -14.87
C THR A 341 13.84 -15.62 -15.80
N ARG A 342 12.99 -14.69 -15.30
CA ARG A 342 12.51 -13.55 -16.11
C ARG A 342 13.60 -12.54 -16.48
N ARG A 343 14.71 -12.47 -15.74
CA ARG A 343 15.89 -11.68 -16.10
C ARG A 343 16.71 -12.33 -17.23
N ARG A 344 16.71 -13.67 -17.35
CA ARG A 344 17.44 -14.40 -18.40
C ARG A 344 16.74 -14.36 -19.74
N ASP A 345 15.42 -14.30 -19.76
CA ASP A 345 14.59 -14.31 -20.99
C ASP A 345 14.33 -12.90 -21.58
N GLY A 346 14.85 -11.86 -20.94
CA GLY A 346 14.77 -10.46 -21.40
C GLY A 346 15.50 -10.16 -22.73
N ASN A 347 16.08 -11.17 -23.40
CA ASN A 347 16.71 -11.06 -24.72
C ASN A 347 16.01 -11.93 -25.78
N GLY A 348 14.73 -12.19 -25.60
CA GLY A 348 13.90 -12.97 -26.52
C GLY A 348 12.69 -12.17 -27.02
N ASN A 349 12.74 -11.79 -28.29
CA ASN A 349 11.62 -11.33 -29.11
C ASN A 349 10.28 -11.98 -28.68
N GLY A 350 9.46 -11.24 -27.94
CA GLY A 350 8.08 -11.60 -27.70
C GLY A 350 7.25 -11.43 -28.96
N ASN A 351 7.27 -12.41 -29.83
CA ASN A 351 6.28 -12.56 -30.87
C ASN A 351 4.93 -12.85 -30.19
N TYR A 352 4.12 -11.83 -30.00
CA TYR A 352 2.69 -12.00 -29.95
C TYR A 352 2.28 -12.49 -31.36
N ALA A 353 2.08 -13.78 -31.48
CA ALA A 353 1.41 -14.35 -32.65
C ALA A 353 -0.01 -13.78 -32.69
N ALA A 354 -0.21 -12.77 -33.52
CA ALA A 354 -1.55 -12.42 -33.99
C ALA A 354 -2.07 -13.64 -34.77
N ASP A 355 -3.06 -14.28 -34.21
CA ASP A 355 -3.77 -15.36 -34.87
C ASP A 355 -4.61 -14.72 -35.99
N ASP A 356 -3.98 -14.67 -37.18
CA ASP A 356 -4.59 -14.21 -38.45
C ASP A 356 -5.34 -15.38 -39.07
N THR A 357 -6.60 -15.54 -38.71
CA THR A 357 -7.54 -16.37 -39.46
C THR A 357 -8.47 -15.49 -40.26
N THR A 358 -7.94 -15.03 -41.40
CA THR A 358 -8.75 -14.50 -42.49
C THR A 358 -9.56 -15.62 -43.14
N SER A 359 -10.81 -15.25 -43.36
CA SER A 359 -11.70 -15.66 -44.46
C SER A 359 -12.28 -17.08 -44.44
N ARG A 360 -13.59 -17.13 -44.25
CA ARG A 360 -14.52 -17.74 -45.24
C ARG A 360 -15.94 -17.19 -45.06
N HIS A 361 -16.45 -16.60 -46.12
CA HIS A 361 -17.85 -16.27 -46.35
C HIS A 361 -18.82 -17.41 -45.98
N ARG A 362 -19.96 -17.05 -45.36
CA ARG A 362 -21.30 -17.61 -45.67
C ARG A 362 -22.37 -16.71 -45.03
N THR A 363 -23.09 -16.09 -45.92
CA THR A 363 -24.56 -15.92 -46.14
C THR A 363 -25.50 -16.00 -44.94
N ASP A 364 -26.20 -14.90 -44.74
CA ASP A 364 -27.56 -14.64 -44.27
C ASP A 364 -28.36 -15.80 -43.66
N GLU A 365 -28.80 -15.60 -42.41
CA GLU A 365 -30.08 -16.05 -41.90
C GLU A 365 -30.53 -15.16 -40.74
N GLU A 366 -31.75 -14.68 -40.84
CA GLU A 366 -32.45 -13.77 -39.92
C GLU A 366 -32.64 -14.41 -38.54
N ALA A 367 -32.42 -13.67 -37.50
CA ALA A 367 -32.82 -14.02 -36.13
C ALA A 367 -34.00 -13.14 -35.66
N PRO A 368 -35.01 -13.68 -35.00
CA PRO A 368 -36.21 -12.94 -34.62
C PRO A 368 -35.97 -12.12 -33.33
N THR A 369 -36.44 -10.89 -33.36
CA THR A 369 -36.56 -9.96 -32.24
C THR A 369 -37.54 -10.48 -31.22
N ALA A 370 -37.06 -10.73 -29.99
CA ALA A 370 -37.91 -10.91 -28.82
C ALA A 370 -37.99 -9.60 -28.03
N SER A 371 -39.12 -8.97 -28.04
CA SER A 371 -39.49 -7.80 -27.25
C SER A 371 -39.86 -8.20 -25.80
N ILE A 372 -39.21 -7.59 -24.84
CA ILE A 372 -39.58 -7.68 -23.40
C ILE A 372 -40.60 -6.58 -23.11
N PRO A 373 -41.75 -6.87 -22.49
CA PRO A 373 -42.75 -5.83 -22.15
C PRO A 373 -42.39 -5.11 -20.86
N VAL A 374 -42.39 -3.78 -20.93
CA VAL A 374 -42.33 -2.88 -19.76
C VAL A 374 -43.72 -2.83 -19.11
N GLN A 375 -43.84 -3.34 -17.89
CA GLN A 375 -45.00 -3.06 -17.06
C GLN A 375 -44.87 -1.66 -16.45
N ARG A 376 -45.82 -0.80 -16.75
CA ARG A 376 -46.13 0.42 -16.02
C ARG A 376 -47.21 0.05 -14.99
N GLU A 377 -46.93 0.32 -13.74
CA GLU A 377 -47.97 0.45 -12.73
C GLU A 377 -48.00 1.87 -12.19
N ALA A 378 -49.22 2.27 -11.87
CA ALA A 378 -49.73 3.61 -11.58
C ALA A 378 -49.28 4.15 -10.21
#